data_222092e8c8a5859ccb10662654f75619
#
_entry.id   222092e8c8a5859ccb10662654f75619
#
_cell.length_a   1.000
_cell.length_b   1.000
_cell.length_c   1.000
_cell.angle_alpha   90.00
_cell.angle_beta   90.00
_cell.angle_gamma   90.00
#
_symmetry.space_group_name_H-M   'P 1'
#
loop_
_entity.id
_entity.type
_entity.pdbx_description
1 polymer ?
#
loop_
_entity_poly.entity_id
_entity_poly.type
_entity_poly.pdbx_seq_one_letter_code
_entity_poly.pdbx_strand_id
1 'polypeptide(L)'
;MSALQRGFGPEGSTAAERARTIARLDIAPIAVGLTESFAISKGTVATAQNVLVRVVLQDGSAGYGEAAPFEVITGETQDSTLGALQAMIATVTGRDAASWRVLAADLRSQLPGAAAARCAVEQAVVDALARHLGLSLPAFLGGVPHELMTDITIPVGDVRHSVEAAHHAEASGFKTVKVKIGADDWEVDVARVVAISQATPELTIIVDGNAGFSRAQAHRFLGAVTEAGAAVILVEQPVAAHDIAGLAELEREHGIPVCADESVRRPKDAIRVAETGGISSVNVKLMKCGVADALDIITIARAAGMTGMIGGMVETAVSMSFSAAVAAASYPFFSYIDLDTPLLMPKRFVRGGMRYSGPAVRLPRHTTGTGVDAAAHFAASAG
;
A
#
# COMPACT_ATOMS: atom_id res chain seq x y z
N MET A 1 25.53 -25.18 -9.82
CA MET A 1 26.11 -24.13 -8.97
C MET A 1 26.72 -23.07 -9.89
N SER A 2 26.02 -21.95 -10.02
CA SER A 2 26.31 -20.90 -11.02
C SER A 2 27.49 -20.03 -10.57
N ALA A 3 28.31 -19.60 -11.52
CA ALA A 3 29.52 -18.77 -11.36
C ALA A 3 29.27 -17.34 -10.82
N LEU A 4 28.04 -17.01 -10.48
CA LEU A 4 27.61 -15.70 -9.96
C LEU A 4 27.71 -15.54 -8.43
N GLN A 5 28.15 -16.56 -7.70
CA GLN A 5 28.31 -16.52 -6.23
C GLN A 5 29.71 -16.08 -5.74
N ARG A 6 30.57 -15.54 -6.60
CA ARG A 6 31.76 -14.89 -6.09
C ARG A 6 31.39 -13.50 -5.60
N GLY A 7 30.90 -13.44 -4.34
CA GLY A 7 30.78 -12.18 -3.63
C GLY A 7 32.12 -11.44 -3.61
N PHE A 8 32.07 -10.16 -3.91
CA PHE A 8 33.20 -9.27 -3.64
C PHE A 8 33.42 -9.29 -2.11
N GLY A 9 34.43 -9.97 -1.64
CA GLY A 9 34.83 -9.94 -0.24
C GLY A 9 35.31 -8.54 0.15
N PRO A 10 35.46 -8.22 1.45
CA PRO A 10 35.75 -6.86 1.94
C PRO A 10 37.12 -6.30 1.48
N GLU A 11 38.00 -7.11 0.94
CA GLU A 11 39.38 -6.70 0.53
C GLU A 11 39.46 -5.92 -0.78
N GLY A 12 38.38 -5.74 -1.54
CA GLY A 12 38.31 -4.98 -2.79
C GLY A 12 37.32 -3.81 -2.83
N SER A 13 36.57 -3.58 -1.75
CA SER A 13 35.50 -2.54 -1.73
C SER A 13 36.07 -1.13 -1.65
N THR A 14 35.54 -0.22 -2.46
CA THR A 14 35.83 1.22 -2.37
C THR A 14 35.32 1.82 -1.05
N ALA A 15 35.83 2.99 -0.67
CA ALA A 15 35.32 3.71 0.51
C ALA A 15 33.82 4.01 0.41
N ALA A 16 33.34 4.33 -0.80
CA ALA A 16 31.92 4.59 -1.07
C ALA A 16 31.05 3.33 -0.89
N GLU A 17 31.54 2.16 -1.32
CA GLU A 17 30.83 0.89 -1.12
C GLU A 17 30.76 0.50 0.36
N ARG A 18 31.85 0.70 1.09
CA ARG A 18 31.85 0.48 2.55
C ARG A 18 30.86 1.39 3.26
N ALA A 19 30.79 2.67 2.89
CA ALA A 19 29.89 3.65 3.51
C ALA A 19 28.41 3.24 3.42
N ARG A 20 27.98 2.64 2.29
CA ARG A 20 26.59 2.20 2.07
C ARG A 20 26.32 0.73 2.44
N THR A 21 27.29 0.03 3.04
CA THR A 21 27.07 -1.30 3.59
C THR A 21 26.12 -1.23 4.78
N ILE A 22 25.17 -2.14 4.85
CA ILE A 22 24.21 -2.22 5.95
C ILE A 22 24.93 -2.70 7.22
N ALA A 23 25.04 -1.82 8.21
CA ALA A 23 25.69 -2.09 9.48
C ALA A 23 24.78 -2.90 10.43
N ARG A 24 23.48 -2.56 10.47
CA ARG A 24 22.50 -3.27 11.30
C ARG A 24 21.08 -3.06 10.82
N LEU A 25 20.21 -3.97 11.28
CA LEU A 25 18.77 -3.91 11.15
C LEU A 25 18.16 -3.99 12.55
N ASP A 26 17.37 -2.98 12.94
CA ASP A 26 16.66 -2.92 14.20
C ASP A 26 15.16 -3.13 13.97
N ILE A 27 14.48 -3.77 14.91
CA ILE A 27 13.06 -4.16 14.83
C ILE A 27 12.35 -3.63 16.08
N ALA A 28 11.19 -2.99 15.90
CA ALA A 28 10.37 -2.50 17.00
C ALA A 28 8.88 -2.81 16.76
N PRO A 29 8.25 -3.72 17.52
CA PRO A 29 6.81 -3.92 17.44
C PRO A 29 6.08 -2.68 17.94
N ILE A 30 4.96 -2.36 17.29
CA ILE A 30 4.09 -1.25 17.64
C ILE A 30 2.63 -1.68 17.67
N ALA A 31 1.85 -1.03 18.53
CA ALA A 31 0.40 -1.16 18.57
C ALA A 31 -0.20 0.24 18.54
N VAL A 32 -0.96 0.56 17.48
CA VAL A 32 -1.56 1.89 17.30
C VAL A 32 -3.07 1.73 17.25
N GLY A 33 -3.76 2.26 18.26
CA GLY A 33 -5.22 2.28 18.30
C GLY A 33 -5.79 3.15 17.17
N LEU A 34 -6.83 2.67 16.51
CA LEU A 34 -7.57 3.45 15.54
C LEU A 34 -8.59 4.34 16.24
N THR A 35 -8.85 5.52 15.72
CA THR A 35 -9.87 6.44 16.24
C THR A 35 -11.29 5.89 16.03
N GLU A 36 -11.46 5.05 15.01
CA GLU A 36 -12.66 4.30 14.72
C GLU A 36 -12.27 2.91 14.22
N SER A 37 -13.06 1.88 14.58
CA SER A 37 -12.80 0.51 14.14
C SER A 37 -12.93 0.39 12.62
N PHE A 38 -11.94 -0.16 11.97
CA PHE A 38 -11.91 -0.36 10.53
C PHE A 38 -12.53 -1.72 10.18
N ALA A 39 -13.75 -1.70 9.63
CA ALA A 39 -14.50 -2.89 9.25
C ALA A 39 -14.49 -3.09 7.72
N ILE A 40 -14.12 -4.29 7.29
CA ILE A 40 -14.20 -4.78 5.91
C ILE A 40 -15.05 -6.05 5.85
N SER A 41 -15.37 -6.54 4.66
CA SER A 41 -16.16 -7.77 4.46
C SER A 41 -15.61 -9.00 5.20
N LYS A 42 -14.32 -9.02 5.55
CA LYS A 42 -13.62 -10.17 6.16
C LYS A 42 -13.31 -10.01 7.65
N GLY A 43 -13.58 -8.87 8.26
CA GLY A 43 -13.31 -8.66 9.69
C GLY A 43 -13.16 -7.20 10.08
N THR A 44 -12.90 -6.97 11.38
CA THR A 44 -12.78 -5.63 11.97
C THR A 44 -11.45 -5.50 12.71
N VAL A 45 -10.79 -4.36 12.56
CA VAL A 45 -9.53 -4.01 13.25
C VAL A 45 -9.72 -2.71 14.04
N ALA A 46 -9.40 -2.74 15.33
CA ALA A 46 -9.41 -1.57 16.21
C ALA A 46 -7.99 -1.08 16.56
N THR A 47 -6.98 -1.90 16.32
CA THR A 47 -5.59 -1.61 16.63
C THR A 47 -4.68 -2.16 15.53
N ALA A 48 -3.85 -1.31 14.95
CA ALA A 48 -2.80 -1.73 14.02
C ALA A 48 -1.66 -2.39 14.81
N GLN A 49 -1.48 -3.69 14.63
CA GLN A 49 -0.40 -4.48 15.24
C GLN A 49 0.74 -4.59 14.22
N ASN A 50 1.54 -3.53 14.10
CA ASN A 50 2.56 -3.40 13.07
C ASN A 50 3.98 -3.58 13.64
N VAL A 51 4.98 -3.62 12.77
CA VAL A 51 6.39 -3.70 13.16
C VAL A 51 7.19 -2.66 12.38
N LEU A 52 7.89 -1.77 13.09
CA LEU A 52 8.85 -0.85 12.48
C LEU A 52 10.20 -1.53 12.26
N VAL A 53 10.82 -1.19 11.16
CA VAL A 53 12.19 -1.61 10.80
C VAL A 53 13.04 -0.37 10.60
N ARG A 54 14.24 -0.38 11.19
CA ARG A 54 15.29 0.60 10.94
C ARG A 54 16.52 -0.09 10.37
N VAL A 55 16.99 0.36 9.23
CA VAL A 55 18.28 -0.02 8.65
C VAL A 55 19.26 1.12 8.84
N VAL A 56 20.47 0.82 9.33
CA VAL A 56 21.55 1.79 9.49
C VAL A 56 22.72 1.36 8.62
N LEU A 57 23.23 2.27 7.79
CA LEU A 57 24.41 2.07 6.98
C LEU A 57 25.70 2.39 7.77
N GLN A 58 26.85 1.99 7.23
CA GLN A 58 28.15 2.21 7.89
C GLN A 58 28.51 3.68 8.07
N ASP A 59 27.99 4.57 7.21
CA ASP A 59 28.17 6.02 7.35
C ASP A 59 27.22 6.67 8.36
N GLY A 60 26.34 5.87 8.99
CA GLY A 60 25.31 6.34 9.93
C GLY A 60 23.98 6.74 9.31
N SER A 61 23.84 6.73 7.97
CA SER A 61 22.56 6.96 7.31
C SER A 61 21.54 5.93 7.76
N ALA A 62 20.38 6.38 8.24
CA ALA A 62 19.33 5.50 8.76
C ALA A 62 18.05 5.66 7.94
N GLY A 63 17.47 4.54 7.50
CA GLY A 63 16.17 4.48 6.82
C GLY A 63 15.15 3.68 7.61
N TYR A 64 13.88 3.98 7.36
CA TYR A 64 12.76 3.39 8.09
C TYR A 64 11.79 2.69 7.15
N GLY A 65 11.24 1.59 7.63
CA GLY A 65 10.16 0.85 6.98
C GLY A 65 9.17 0.34 8.02
N GLU A 66 8.03 -0.10 7.55
CA GLU A 66 6.96 -0.62 8.38
C GLU A 66 6.38 -1.88 7.74
N ALA A 67 6.21 -2.92 8.53
CA ALA A 67 5.39 -4.08 8.21
C ALA A 67 4.02 -3.91 8.87
N ALA A 68 2.97 -3.96 8.08
CA ALA A 68 1.59 -3.91 8.52
C ALA A 68 0.88 -5.22 8.13
N PRO A 69 1.11 -6.31 8.87
CA PRO A 69 0.44 -7.57 8.63
C PRO A 69 -1.07 -7.41 8.84
N PHE A 70 -1.86 -8.07 8.00
CA PHE A 70 -3.30 -8.05 8.09
C PHE A 70 -3.83 -9.48 7.89
N GLU A 71 -4.01 -10.20 8.98
CA GLU A 71 -4.22 -11.65 9.01
C GLU A 71 -5.34 -12.11 8.06
N VAL A 72 -6.48 -11.41 8.07
CA VAL A 72 -7.65 -11.77 7.24
C VAL A 72 -7.42 -11.59 5.73
N ILE A 73 -6.40 -10.83 5.32
CA ILE A 73 -6.04 -10.58 3.91
C ILE A 73 -4.77 -11.31 3.50
N THR A 74 -3.72 -11.27 4.35
CA THR A 74 -2.39 -11.80 3.99
C THR A 74 -2.06 -13.11 4.71
N GLY A 75 -2.76 -13.44 5.79
CA GLY A 75 -2.44 -14.57 6.67
C GLY A 75 -1.26 -14.30 7.60
N GLU A 76 -0.73 -13.06 7.61
CA GLU A 76 0.40 -12.66 8.45
C GLU A 76 -0.11 -12.00 9.73
N THR A 77 0.52 -12.33 10.87
CA THR A 77 0.30 -11.68 12.17
C THR A 77 1.55 -10.89 12.57
N GLN A 78 1.45 -10.04 13.61
CA GLN A 78 2.62 -9.34 14.15
C GLN A 78 3.71 -10.33 14.57
N ASP A 79 3.35 -11.43 15.26
CA ASP A 79 4.30 -12.44 15.74
C ASP A 79 4.99 -13.17 14.60
N SER A 80 4.24 -13.60 13.57
CA SER A 80 4.84 -14.23 12.39
C SER A 80 5.77 -13.28 11.65
N THR A 81 5.41 -11.99 11.59
CA THR A 81 6.20 -10.92 10.98
C THR A 81 7.49 -10.66 11.77
N LEU A 82 7.43 -10.63 13.11
CA LEU A 82 8.61 -10.51 13.97
C LEU A 82 9.59 -11.67 13.74
N GLY A 83 9.08 -12.91 13.71
CA GLY A 83 9.90 -14.10 13.44
C GLY A 83 10.57 -14.03 12.06
N ALA A 84 9.84 -13.60 11.03
CA ALA A 84 10.37 -13.43 9.68
C ALA A 84 11.45 -12.34 9.62
N LEU A 85 11.24 -11.19 10.26
CA LEU A 85 12.21 -10.10 10.34
C LEU A 85 13.50 -10.53 11.04
N GLN A 86 13.39 -11.26 12.15
CA GLN A 86 14.56 -11.81 12.86
C GLN A 86 15.37 -12.76 11.96
N ALA A 87 14.70 -13.63 11.20
CA ALA A 87 15.36 -14.52 10.25
C ALA A 87 16.07 -13.76 9.10
N MET A 88 15.61 -12.56 8.75
CA MET A 88 16.20 -11.73 7.68
C MET A 88 17.48 -11.00 8.13
N ILE A 89 17.73 -10.79 9.43
CA ILE A 89 18.87 -9.98 9.93
C ILE A 89 20.18 -10.44 9.32
N ALA A 90 20.48 -11.73 9.35
CA ALA A 90 21.75 -12.27 8.84
C ALA A 90 21.88 -12.13 7.32
N THR A 91 20.78 -12.19 6.58
CA THR A 91 20.76 -12.01 5.12
C THR A 91 20.98 -10.55 4.71
N VAL A 92 20.51 -9.61 5.54
CA VAL A 92 20.51 -8.16 5.26
C VAL A 92 21.80 -7.51 5.72
N THR A 93 22.30 -7.85 6.92
CA THR A 93 23.50 -7.24 7.49
C THR A 93 24.74 -7.58 6.67
N GLY A 94 25.57 -6.58 6.42
CA GLY A 94 26.80 -6.70 5.61
C GLY A 94 26.56 -6.57 4.09
N ARG A 95 25.31 -6.46 3.63
CA ARG A 95 24.99 -6.26 2.20
C ARG A 95 25.19 -4.79 1.81
N ASP A 96 25.55 -4.57 0.56
CA ASP A 96 25.54 -3.24 -0.05
C ASP A 96 24.08 -2.81 -0.34
N ALA A 97 23.64 -1.71 0.26
CA ALA A 97 22.29 -1.17 0.06
C ALA A 97 22.01 -0.81 -1.41
N ALA A 98 23.02 -0.51 -2.22
CA ALA A 98 22.84 -0.27 -3.66
C ALA A 98 22.35 -1.51 -4.42
N SER A 99 22.59 -2.70 -3.88
CA SER A 99 22.11 -3.96 -4.44
C SER A 99 20.71 -4.36 -3.91
N TRP A 100 19.88 -3.40 -3.50
CA TRP A 100 18.61 -3.65 -2.85
C TRP A 100 17.62 -4.53 -3.65
N ARG A 101 17.62 -4.45 -4.99
CA ARG A 101 16.79 -5.34 -5.82
C ARG A 101 17.23 -6.81 -5.76
N VAL A 102 18.55 -7.05 -5.70
CA VAL A 102 19.09 -8.41 -5.49
C VAL A 102 18.74 -8.90 -4.10
N LEU A 103 18.87 -8.03 -3.09
CA LEU A 103 18.47 -8.35 -1.73
C LEU A 103 16.97 -8.68 -1.65
N ALA A 104 16.11 -7.90 -2.28
CA ALA A 104 14.66 -8.16 -2.34
C ALA A 104 14.34 -9.54 -2.97
N ALA A 105 15.06 -9.92 -4.04
CA ALA A 105 14.90 -11.23 -4.67
C ALA A 105 15.35 -12.37 -3.74
N ASP A 106 16.47 -12.20 -3.02
CA ASP A 106 16.98 -13.19 -2.05
C ASP A 106 15.98 -13.38 -0.90
N LEU A 107 15.47 -12.28 -0.32
CA LEU A 107 14.47 -12.31 0.75
C LEU A 107 13.16 -12.99 0.30
N ARG A 108 12.71 -12.70 -0.91
CA ARG A 108 11.52 -13.34 -1.48
C ARG A 108 11.71 -14.84 -1.68
N SER A 109 12.91 -15.27 -2.09
CA SER A 109 13.23 -16.69 -2.27
C SER A 109 13.26 -17.43 -0.94
N GLN A 110 13.81 -16.81 0.10
CA GLN A 110 13.95 -17.42 1.43
C GLN A 110 12.63 -17.45 2.20
N LEU A 111 11.85 -16.38 2.15
CA LEU A 111 10.63 -16.16 2.94
C LEU A 111 9.47 -15.69 2.04
N PRO A 112 8.97 -16.53 1.12
CA PRO A 112 7.97 -16.14 0.13
C PRO A 112 6.62 -15.73 0.76
N GLY A 113 6.28 -16.27 1.93
CA GLY A 113 5.04 -15.99 2.66
C GLY A 113 5.08 -14.74 3.55
N ALA A 114 6.26 -14.10 3.72
CA ALA A 114 6.44 -12.96 4.64
C ALA A 114 6.47 -11.62 3.87
N ALA A 115 5.39 -11.29 3.18
CA ALA A 115 5.34 -10.11 2.31
C ALA A 115 5.47 -8.79 3.09
N ALA A 116 4.79 -8.66 4.23
CA ALA A 116 4.85 -7.47 5.07
C ALA A 116 6.26 -7.26 5.65
N ALA A 117 6.89 -8.33 6.14
CA ALA A 117 8.27 -8.27 6.66
C ALA A 117 9.27 -7.86 5.56
N ARG A 118 9.17 -8.46 4.36
CA ARG A 118 10.03 -8.07 3.23
C ARG A 118 9.81 -6.63 2.82
N CYS A 119 8.56 -6.18 2.74
CA CYS A 119 8.22 -4.79 2.42
C CYS A 119 8.90 -3.82 3.38
N ALA A 120 8.83 -4.07 4.69
CA ALA A 120 9.47 -3.22 5.69
C ALA A 120 10.99 -3.14 5.54
N VAL A 121 11.65 -4.27 5.27
CA VAL A 121 13.10 -4.30 5.02
C VAL A 121 13.46 -3.56 3.74
N GLU A 122 12.74 -3.80 2.65
CA GLU A 122 12.97 -3.12 1.38
C GLU A 122 12.77 -1.60 1.50
N GLN A 123 11.70 -1.15 2.17
CA GLN A 123 11.47 0.26 2.47
C GLN A 123 12.64 0.86 3.25
N ALA A 124 13.06 0.22 4.34
CA ALA A 124 14.12 0.73 5.21
C ALA A 124 15.47 0.80 4.47
N VAL A 125 15.81 -0.19 3.65
CA VAL A 125 17.05 -0.21 2.86
C VAL A 125 17.02 0.90 1.80
N VAL A 126 15.94 1.04 1.07
CA VAL A 126 15.79 2.04 0.00
C VAL A 126 15.76 3.46 0.59
N ASP A 127 15.09 3.67 1.73
CA ASP A 127 15.07 4.96 2.43
C ASP A 127 16.47 5.33 2.94
N ALA A 128 17.22 4.37 3.54
CA ALA A 128 18.59 4.58 3.98
C ALA A 128 19.52 4.94 2.82
N LEU A 129 19.41 4.23 1.68
CA LEU A 129 20.19 4.51 0.49
C LEU A 129 19.87 5.89 -0.10
N ALA A 130 18.59 6.26 -0.21
CA ALA A 130 18.19 7.58 -0.69
C ALA A 130 18.76 8.69 0.22
N ARG A 131 18.76 8.50 1.54
CA ARG A 131 19.36 9.44 2.51
C ARG A 131 20.88 9.51 2.36
N HIS A 132 21.56 8.38 2.22
CA HIS A 132 23.00 8.30 1.94
C HIS A 132 23.38 9.12 0.72
N LEU A 133 22.56 9.05 -0.35
CA LEU A 133 22.78 9.77 -1.60
C LEU A 133 22.32 11.25 -1.54
N GLY A 134 21.74 11.71 -0.44
CA GLY A 134 21.24 13.08 -0.30
C GLY A 134 19.99 13.36 -1.13
N LEU A 135 19.26 12.32 -1.60
CA LEU A 135 18.09 12.44 -2.46
C LEU A 135 16.79 12.27 -1.66
N SER A 136 15.75 12.99 -2.06
CA SER A 136 14.38 12.63 -1.63
C SER A 136 13.98 11.29 -2.26
N LEU A 137 13.08 10.54 -1.62
CA LEU A 137 12.67 9.25 -2.16
C LEU A 137 12.04 9.35 -3.56
N PRO A 138 11.14 10.32 -3.86
CA PRO A 138 10.66 10.49 -5.24
C PRO A 138 11.80 10.71 -6.24
N ALA A 139 12.80 11.53 -5.92
CA ALA A 139 13.94 11.78 -6.80
C ALA A 139 14.82 10.53 -6.98
N PHE A 140 15.03 9.74 -5.91
CA PHE A 140 15.72 8.47 -5.97
C PHE A 140 15.03 7.47 -6.92
N LEU A 141 13.68 7.47 -6.90
CA LEU A 141 12.86 6.64 -7.78
C LEU A 141 12.69 7.19 -9.20
N GLY A 142 13.33 8.31 -9.55
CA GLY A 142 13.32 8.89 -10.88
C GLY A 142 12.18 9.85 -11.18
N GLY A 143 11.45 10.30 -10.16
CA GLY A 143 10.35 11.26 -10.29
C GLY A 143 10.58 12.56 -9.52
N VAL A 144 9.52 13.34 -9.40
CA VAL A 144 9.50 14.60 -8.67
C VAL A 144 8.42 14.58 -7.58
N PRO A 145 8.61 15.31 -6.47
CA PRO A 145 7.54 15.47 -5.49
C PRO A 145 6.29 16.07 -6.15
N HIS A 146 5.16 15.38 -6.00
CA HIS A 146 3.87 15.79 -6.54
C HIS A 146 2.83 15.78 -5.41
N GLU A 147 1.88 16.71 -5.43
CA GLU A 147 0.74 16.68 -4.52
C GLU A 147 -0.23 15.62 -5.00
N LEU A 148 -0.67 14.74 -4.09
CA LEU A 148 -1.62 13.68 -4.38
C LEU A 148 -2.95 14.01 -3.69
N MET A 149 -4.06 13.57 -4.26
CA MET A 149 -5.39 13.73 -3.68
C MET A 149 -5.91 12.34 -3.29
N THR A 150 -5.97 12.06 -1.99
CA THR A 150 -6.48 10.77 -1.49
C THR A 150 -8.00 10.79 -1.36
N ASP A 151 -8.61 9.63 -1.53
CA ASP A 151 -9.96 9.36 -1.05
C ASP A 151 -9.99 9.21 0.48
N ILE A 152 -11.17 8.92 1.02
CA ILE A 152 -11.37 8.51 2.41
C ILE A 152 -12.31 7.31 2.45
N THR A 153 -11.97 6.30 3.23
CA THR A 153 -12.73 5.06 3.33
C THR A 153 -13.94 5.23 4.26
N ILE A 154 -15.12 4.82 3.77
CA ILE A 154 -16.33 4.59 4.55
C ILE A 154 -16.42 3.08 4.81
N PRO A 155 -16.24 2.63 6.06
CA PRO A 155 -16.26 1.21 6.38
C PRO A 155 -17.66 0.60 6.22
N VAL A 156 -17.78 -0.71 6.38
CA VAL A 156 -19.05 -1.42 6.45
C VAL A 156 -19.88 -0.86 7.63
N GLY A 157 -21.15 -0.58 7.37
CA GLY A 157 -22.07 0.00 8.37
C GLY A 157 -23.49 0.17 7.82
N ASP A 158 -24.37 0.78 8.58
CA ASP A 158 -25.73 1.10 8.13
C ASP A 158 -25.77 2.31 7.18
N VAL A 159 -26.92 2.50 6.52
CA VAL A 159 -27.15 3.60 5.55
C VAL A 159 -26.95 4.97 6.19
N ARG A 160 -27.49 5.18 7.39
CA ARG A 160 -27.42 6.48 8.09
C ARG A 160 -25.98 6.84 8.41
N HIS A 161 -25.25 5.92 9.04
CA HIS A 161 -23.82 6.11 9.35
C HIS A 161 -23.00 6.39 8.09
N SER A 162 -23.27 5.66 7.00
CA SER A 162 -22.57 5.84 5.72
C SER A 162 -22.80 7.23 5.11
N VAL A 163 -24.05 7.75 5.19
CA VAL A 163 -24.37 9.10 4.70
C VAL A 163 -23.76 10.18 5.60
N GLU A 164 -23.78 10.01 6.92
CA GLU A 164 -23.13 10.94 7.86
C GLU A 164 -21.62 11.02 7.60
N ALA A 165 -20.96 9.87 7.37
CA ALA A 165 -19.54 9.80 7.02
C ALA A 165 -19.24 10.51 5.67
N ALA A 166 -20.10 10.32 4.66
CA ALA A 166 -19.96 10.99 3.36
C ALA A 166 -20.08 12.52 3.47
N HIS A 167 -21.07 13.02 4.22
CA HIS A 167 -21.18 14.45 4.50
C HIS A 167 -19.96 15.01 5.22
N HIS A 168 -19.40 14.25 6.18
CA HIS A 168 -18.18 14.66 6.87
C HIS A 168 -16.98 14.71 5.92
N ALA A 169 -16.86 13.74 5.03
CA ALA A 169 -15.83 13.72 3.98
C ALA A 169 -15.95 14.94 3.04
N GLU A 170 -17.15 15.20 2.54
CA GLU A 170 -17.43 16.35 1.68
C GLU A 170 -17.08 17.70 2.37
N ALA A 171 -17.53 17.88 3.62
CA ALA A 171 -17.22 19.06 4.43
C ALA A 171 -15.73 19.21 4.73
N SER A 172 -14.98 18.11 4.75
CA SER A 172 -13.52 18.08 4.91
C SER A 172 -12.76 18.30 3.59
N GLY A 173 -13.49 18.49 2.48
CA GLY A 173 -12.96 18.83 1.16
C GLY A 173 -12.59 17.62 0.29
N PHE A 174 -12.89 16.39 0.70
CA PHE A 174 -12.72 15.20 -0.15
C PHE A 174 -13.63 15.30 -1.38
N LYS A 175 -13.18 14.72 -2.49
CA LYS A 175 -13.92 14.63 -3.75
C LYS A 175 -14.28 13.19 -4.10
N THR A 176 -13.66 12.23 -3.44
CA THR A 176 -13.88 10.82 -3.63
C THR A 176 -13.98 10.13 -2.28
N VAL A 177 -14.95 9.25 -2.13
CA VAL A 177 -15.07 8.33 -1.00
C VAL A 177 -14.92 6.91 -1.48
N LYS A 178 -14.27 6.07 -0.69
CA LYS A 178 -14.17 4.62 -0.93
C LYS A 178 -15.13 3.90 0.00
N VAL A 179 -16.14 3.23 -0.55
CA VAL A 179 -17.18 2.55 0.23
C VAL A 179 -16.91 1.06 0.25
N LYS A 180 -16.72 0.50 1.46
CA LYS A 180 -16.56 -0.94 1.64
C LYS A 180 -17.90 -1.64 1.47
N ILE A 181 -17.93 -2.68 0.62
CA ILE A 181 -19.09 -3.50 0.27
C ILE A 181 -18.77 -5.00 0.41
N GLY A 182 -19.74 -5.87 0.23
CA GLY A 182 -19.52 -7.33 0.17
C GLY A 182 -19.52 -8.04 1.54
N ALA A 183 -19.90 -7.36 2.62
CA ALA A 183 -20.01 -7.95 3.96
C ALA A 183 -21.41 -8.48 4.26
N ASP A 184 -22.42 -7.81 3.75
CA ASP A 184 -23.84 -8.10 3.96
C ASP A 184 -24.51 -8.52 2.64
N ASP A 185 -25.84 -8.52 2.65
CA ASP A 185 -26.59 -8.68 1.42
C ASP A 185 -26.28 -7.52 0.47
N TRP A 186 -26.11 -7.85 -0.80
CA TRP A 186 -25.78 -6.87 -1.82
C TRP A 186 -26.81 -5.73 -1.94
N GLU A 187 -28.08 -5.98 -1.58
CA GLU A 187 -29.14 -4.97 -1.53
C GLU A 187 -28.88 -3.89 -0.47
N VAL A 188 -28.32 -4.26 0.67
CA VAL A 188 -27.90 -3.30 1.72
C VAL A 188 -26.78 -2.41 1.20
N ASP A 189 -25.80 -3.00 0.51
CA ASP A 189 -24.71 -2.25 -0.11
C ASP A 189 -25.21 -1.30 -1.20
N VAL A 190 -26.18 -1.72 -2.04
CA VAL A 190 -26.85 -0.84 -3.00
C VAL A 190 -27.50 0.34 -2.29
N ALA A 191 -28.29 0.08 -1.25
CA ALA A 191 -28.98 1.13 -0.50
C ALA A 191 -27.99 2.15 0.10
N ARG A 192 -26.84 1.69 0.62
CA ARG A 192 -25.78 2.54 1.15
C ARG A 192 -25.17 3.43 0.06
N VAL A 193 -24.74 2.82 -1.05
CA VAL A 193 -24.05 3.54 -2.16
C VAL A 193 -25.00 4.55 -2.81
N VAL A 194 -26.25 4.18 -3.05
CA VAL A 194 -27.26 5.07 -3.63
C VAL A 194 -27.57 6.23 -2.69
N ALA A 195 -27.76 5.97 -1.38
CA ALA A 195 -28.03 7.01 -0.40
C ALA A 195 -26.86 8.01 -0.27
N ILE A 196 -25.60 7.53 -0.27
CA ILE A 196 -24.41 8.38 -0.30
C ILE A 196 -24.43 9.26 -1.55
N SER A 197 -24.60 8.67 -2.74
CA SER A 197 -24.59 9.40 -4.02
C SER A 197 -25.68 10.48 -4.08
N GLN A 198 -26.86 10.20 -3.54
CA GLN A 198 -27.96 11.17 -3.49
C GLN A 198 -27.73 12.30 -2.48
N ALA A 199 -27.14 11.97 -1.32
CA ALA A 199 -26.91 12.92 -0.24
C ALA A 199 -25.72 13.85 -0.52
N THR A 200 -24.72 13.37 -1.26
CA THR A 200 -23.45 14.08 -1.56
C THR A 200 -23.14 14.04 -3.07
N PRO A 201 -23.91 14.75 -3.91
CA PRO A 201 -23.82 14.68 -5.37
C PRO A 201 -22.47 15.17 -5.95
N GLU A 202 -21.68 15.91 -5.17
CA GLU A 202 -20.35 16.37 -5.56
C GLU A 202 -19.24 15.33 -5.31
N LEU A 203 -19.55 14.24 -4.61
CA LEU A 203 -18.61 13.16 -4.36
C LEU A 203 -18.72 12.10 -5.45
N THR A 204 -17.55 11.61 -5.87
CA THR A 204 -17.46 10.35 -6.62
C THR A 204 -17.21 9.18 -5.66
N ILE A 205 -17.62 7.98 -6.08
CA ILE A 205 -17.59 6.80 -5.24
C ILE A 205 -16.69 5.74 -5.87
N ILE A 206 -15.74 5.23 -5.10
CA ILE A 206 -15.06 3.96 -5.35
C ILE A 206 -15.75 2.92 -4.47
N VAL A 207 -16.12 1.78 -5.01
CA VAL A 207 -16.63 0.66 -4.20
C VAL A 207 -15.57 -0.43 -4.10
N ASP A 208 -15.35 -0.98 -2.90
CA ASP A 208 -14.36 -2.02 -2.67
C ASP A 208 -15.01 -3.25 -2.02
N GLY A 209 -15.05 -4.34 -2.78
CA GLY A 209 -15.69 -5.59 -2.39
C GLY A 209 -14.80 -6.52 -1.58
N ASN A 210 -13.48 -6.32 -1.54
CA ASN A 210 -12.50 -7.21 -0.92
C ASN A 210 -12.77 -8.71 -1.21
N ALA A 211 -13.13 -9.02 -2.46
CA ALA A 211 -13.51 -10.36 -2.94
C ALA A 211 -14.71 -10.99 -2.21
N GLY A 212 -15.64 -10.17 -1.71
CA GLY A 212 -16.79 -10.62 -0.88
C GLY A 212 -17.99 -11.11 -1.70
N PHE A 213 -18.14 -10.71 -2.97
CA PHE A 213 -19.29 -11.12 -3.78
C PHE A 213 -19.01 -12.37 -4.63
N SER A 214 -20.07 -13.14 -4.88
CA SER A 214 -20.14 -14.02 -6.04
C SER A 214 -20.33 -13.16 -7.31
N ARG A 215 -20.04 -13.72 -8.51
CA ARG A 215 -20.29 -13.00 -9.79
C ARG A 215 -21.74 -12.53 -9.89
N ALA A 216 -22.70 -13.39 -9.55
CA ALA A 216 -24.12 -13.05 -9.63
C ALA A 216 -24.50 -11.86 -8.71
N GLN A 217 -23.95 -11.79 -7.50
CA GLN A 217 -24.17 -10.66 -6.60
C GLN A 217 -23.51 -9.39 -7.15
N ALA A 218 -22.26 -9.49 -7.66
CA ALA A 218 -21.57 -8.36 -8.27
C ALA A 218 -22.32 -7.77 -9.46
N HIS A 219 -22.85 -8.62 -10.37
CA HIS A 219 -23.69 -8.15 -11.48
C HIS A 219 -24.98 -7.45 -11.00
N ARG A 220 -25.66 -8.02 -10.01
CA ARG A 220 -26.88 -7.40 -9.46
C ARG A 220 -26.58 -6.07 -8.79
N PHE A 221 -25.52 -6.02 -7.99
CA PHE A 221 -25.08 -4.79 -7.33
C PHE A 221 -24.76 -3.71 -8.36
N LEU A 222 -23.90 -3.99 -9.35
CA LEU A 222 -23.49 -3.02 -10.36
C LEU A 222 -24.66 -2.57 -11.22
N GLY A 223 -25.54 -3.49 -11.61
CA GLY A 223 -26.77 -3.16 -12.33
C GLY A 223 -27.66 -2.18 -11.56
N ALA A 224 -27.91 -2.45 -10.27
CA ALA A 224 -28.77 -1.63 -9.42
C ALA A 224 -28.17 -0.23 -9.15
N VAL A 225 -26.87 -0.11 -8.87
CA VAL A 225 -26.24 1.21 -8.65
C VAL A 225 -26.16 2.04 -9.94
N THR A 226 -25.99 1.36 -11.09
CA THR A 226 -26.02 2.02 -12.41
C THR A 226 -27.41 2.51 -12.75
N GLU A 227 -28.45 1.69 -12.56
CA GLU A 227 -29.85 2.06 -12.78
C GLU A 227 -30.29 3.23 -11.88
N ALA A 228 -29.80 3.28 -10.64
CA ALA A 228 -30.02 4.39 -9.71
C ALA A 228 -29.22 5.65 -10.06
N GLY A 229 -28.31 5.61 -11.03
CA GLY A 229 -27.46 6.74 -11.40
C GLY A 229 -26.43 7.13 -10.35
N ALA A 230 -26.00 6.19 -9.50
CA ALA A 230 -25.00 6.46 -8.47
C ALA A 230 -23.62 6.78 -9.10
N ALA A 231 -22.90 7.73 -8.52
CA ALA A 231 -21.63 8.26 -9.06
C ALA A 231 -20.42 7.32 -8.80
N VAL A 232 -20.58 6.01 -9.11
CA VAL A 232 -19.52 5.00 -8.97
C VAL A 232 -18.54 5.13 -10.13
N ILE A 233 -17.28 5.44 -9.84
CA ILE A 233 -16.21 5.65 -10.83
C ILE A 233 -15.22 4.49 -10.92
N LEU A 234 -15.20 3.59 -9.94
CA LEU A 234 -14.31 2.44 -9.88
C LEU A 234 -14.91 1.34 -9.00
N VAL A 235 -14.72 0.10 -9.43
CA VAL A 235 -15.07 -1.09 -8.66
C VAL A 235 -13.80 -1.86 -8.34
N GLU A 236 -13.41 -1.90 -7.08
CA GLU A 236 -12.23 -2.64 -6.62
C GLU A 236 -12.62 -4.04 -6.15
N GLN A 237 -11.98 -5.05 -6.74
CA GLN A 237 -12.02 -6.47 -6.38
C GLN A 237 -13.38 -6.96 -5.83
N PRO A 238 -14.46 -6.89 -6.59
CA PRO A 238 -15.77 -7.34 -6.12
C PRO A 238 -15.85 -8.86 -5.93
N VAL A 239 -15.13 -9.63 -6.76
CA VAL A 239 -15.17 -11.10 -6.79
C VAL A 239 -13.84 -11.73 -6.36
N ALA A 240 -13.84 -13.05 -6.15
CA ALA A 240 -12.69 -13.81 -5.66
C ALA A 240 -11.40 -13.53 -6.46
N ALA A 241 -10.25 -13.47 -5.77
CA ALA A 241 -8.95 -13.09 -6.35
C ALA A 241 -8.51 -13.94 -7.56
N HIS A 242 -8.94 -15.20 -7.63
CA HIS A 242 -8.61 -16.09 -8.75
C HIS A 242 -9.53 -15.88 -9.97
N ASP A 243 -10.61 -15.12 -9.82
CA ASP A 243 -11.64 -14.93 -10.83
C ASP A 243 -11.38 -13.69 -11.70
N ILE A 244 -10.22 -13.68 -12.37
CA ILE A 244 -9.81 -12.57 -13.24
C ILE A 244 -10.79 -12.41 -14.42
N ALA A 245 -11.30 -13.51 -14.96
CA ALA A 245 -12.30 -13.47 -16.04
C ALA A 245 -13.60 -12.80 -15.59
N GLY A 246 -14.04 -13.03 -14.33
CA GLY A 246 -15.20 -12.35 -13.77
C GLY A 246 -14.98 -10.85 -13.60
N LEU A 247 -13.78 -10.41 -13.22
CA LEU A 247 -13.45 -8.97 -13.17
C LEU A 247 -13.58 -8.32 -14.54
N ALA A 248 -13.03 -8.94 -15.58
CA ALA A 248 -13.11 -8.44 -16.96
C ALA A 248 -14.56 -8.45 -17.52
N GLU A 249 -15.35 -9.46 -17.13
CA GLU A 249 -16.77 -9.56 -17.50
C GLU A 249 -17.58 -8.39 -16.89
N LEU A 250 -17.37 -8.10 -15.61
CA LEU A 250 -18.06 -7.02 -14.89
C LEU A 250 -17.77 -5.65 -15.53
N GLU A 251 -16.52 -5.35 -15.86
CA GLU A 251 -16.17 -4.09 -16.53
C GLU A 251 -16.82 -3.97 -17.91
N ARG A 252 -16.73 -5.04 -18.71
CA ARG A 252 -17.29 -5.05 -20.05
C ARG A 252 -18.81 -4.87 -20.05
N GLU A 253 -19.53 -5.49 -19.09
CA GLU A 253 -21.00 -5.47 -19.09
C GLU A 253 -21.59 -4.21 -18.48
N HIS A 254 -20.94 -3.66 -17.46
CA HIS A 254 -21.46 -2.49 -16.74
C HIS A 254 -20.79 -1.16 -17.16
N GLY A 255 -19.66 -1.21 -17.87
CA GLY A 255 -18.94 -0.02 -18.33
C GLY A 255 -18.31 0.81 -17.19
N ILE A 256 -18.26 0.27 -15.97
CA ILE A 256 -17.58 0.89 -14.84
C ILE A 256 -16.17 0.28 -14.75
N PRO A 257 -15.10 1.10 -14.71
CA PRO A 257 -13.73 0.61 -14.57
C PRO A 257 -13.56 -0.34 -13.37
N VAL A 258 -12.84 -1.44 -13.56
CA VAL A 258 -12.55 -2.43 -12.53
C VAL A 258 -11.07 -2.37 -12.14
N CYS A 259 -10.82 -2.44 -10.83
CA CYS A 259 -9.48 -2.48 -10.24
C CYS A 259 -9.21 -3.86 -9.60
N ALA A 260 -8.15 -4.52 -10.04
CA ALA A 260 -7.69 -5.78 -9.46
C ALA A 260 -6.77 -5.51 -8.28
N ASP A 261 -7.18 -5.91 -7.05
CA ASP A 261 -6.40 -5.79 -5.80
C ASP A 261 -5.82 -7.13 -5.35
N GLU A 262 -6.64 -7.99 -4.76
CA GLU A 262 -6.21 -9.30 -4.26
C GLU A 262 -5.75 -10.23 -5.39
N SER A 263 -6.17 -9.97 -6.61
CA SER A 263 -5.76 -10.71 -7.81
C SER A 263 -4.32 -10.40 -8.25
N VAL A 264 -3.70 -9.31 -7.76
CA VAL A 264 -2.34 -8.87 -8.14
C VAL A 264 -1.47 -8.74 -6.90
N ARG A 265 -0.66 -9.77 -6.66
CA ARG A 265 0.31 -9.81 -5.54
C ARG A 265 1.77 -9.91 -6.00
N ARG A 266 2.00 -10.24 -7.26
CA ARG A 266 3.34 -10.42 -7.85
C ARG A 266 3.35 -9.93 -9.30
N PRO A 267 4.50 -9.62 -9.88
CA PRO A 267 4.60 -9.22 -11.28
C PRO A 267 3.92 -10.18 -12.26
N LYS A 268 4.04 -11.50 -12.02
CA LYS A 268 3.36 -12.52 -12.85
C LYS A 268 1.83 -12.43 -12.83
N ASP A 269 1.26 -11.93 -11.72
CA ASP A 269 -0.19 -11.78 -11.62
C ASP A 269 -0.65 -10.57 -12.45
N ALA A 270 0.14 -9.49 -12.46
CA ALA A 270 -0.10 -8.33 -13.34
C ALA A 270 -0.02 -8.72 -14.83
N ILE A 271 0.90 -9.60 -15.22
CA ILE A 271 0.95 -10.15 -16.57
C ILE A 271 -0.35 -10.89 -16.90
N ARG A 272 -0.84 -11.78 -16.02
CA ARG A 272 -2.07 -12.53 -16.21
C ARG A 272 -3.30 -11.61 -16.36
N VAL A 273 -3.39 -10.56 -15.54
CA VAL A 273 -4.46 -9.56 -15.62
C VAL A 273 -4.39 -8.82 -16.96
N ALA A 274 -3.19 -8.39 -17.38
CA ALA A 274 -2.98 -7.72 -18.67
C ALA A 274 -3.33 -8.62 -19.87
N GLU A 275 -2.95 -9.91 -19.82
CA GLU A 275 -3.26 -10.89 -20.86
C GLU A 275 -4.77 -11.20 -20.97
N THR A 276 -5.49 -11.18 -19.84
CA THR A 276 -6.95 -11.37 -19.84
C THR A 276 -7.65 -10.21 -20.56
N GLY A 277 -7.15 -8.98 -20.40
CA GLY A 277 -7.78 -7.76 -20.93
C GLY A 277 -9.10 -7.42 -20.24
N GLY A 278 -9.66 -6.26 -20.54
CA GLY A 278 -10.96 -5.84 -20.00
C GLY A 278 -10.95 -5.53 -18.49
N ILE A 279 -9.78 -5.19 -17.94
CA ILE A 279 -9.59 -4.70 -16.57
C ILE A 279 -8.75 -3.43 -16.65
N SER A 280 -9.33 -2.29 -16.26
CA SER A 280 -8.73 -0.98 -16.48
C SER A 280 -7.63 -0.61 -15.48
N SER A 281 -7.64 -1.22 -14.29
CA SER A 281 -6.75 -0.77 -13.20
C SER A 281 -6.23 -1.90 -12.32
N VAL A 282 -5.10 -1.65 -11.67
CA VAL A 282 -4.53 -2.52 -10.63
C VAL A 282 -4.27 -1.72 -9.36
N ASN A 283 -4.61 -2.27 -8.19
CA ASN A 283 -4.23 -1.68 -6.91
C ASN A 283 -2.86 -2.18 -6.48
N VAL A 284 -1.90 -1.27 -6.43
CA VAL A 284 -0.54 -1.52 -5.94
C VAL A 284 -0.49 -1.19 -4.46
N LYS A 285 -0.36 -2.23 -3.62
CA LYS A 285 -0.10 -2.09 -2.18
C LYS A 285 1.29 -2.67 -1.91
N LEU A 286 2.22 -1.85 -1.45
CA LEU A 286 3.60 -2.30 -1.18
C LEU A 286 3.61 -3.49 -0.21
N MET A 287 2.69 -3.49 0.74
CA MET A 287 2.53 -4.52 1.76
C MET A 287 2.20 -5.91 1.21
N LYS A 288 1.64 -6.00 -0.01
CA LYS A 288 1.34 -7.30 -0.67
C LYS A 288 2.57 -7.94 -1.32
N CYS A 289 3.58 -7.16 -1.70
CA CYS A 289 4.63 -7.63 -2.62
C CYS A 289 6.05 -7.20 -2.26
N GLY A 290 6.23 -6.08 -1.55
CA GLY A 290 7.51 -5.39 -1.40
C GLY A 290 7.70 -4.29 -2.44
N VAL A 291 8.77 -3.50 -2.28
CA VAL A 291 9.07 -2.34 -3.14
C VAL A 291 9.48 -2.78 -4.55
N ALA A 292 10.34 -3.79 -4.65
CA ALA A 292 10.87 -4.26 -5.93
C ALA A 292 9.74 -4.77 -6.85
N ASP A 293 8.92 -5.67 -6.33
CA ASP A 293 7.79 -6.25 -7.09
C ASP A 293 6.73 -5.20 -7.42
N ALA A 294 6.48 -4.22 -6.52
CA ALA A 294 5.55 -3.12 -6.79
C ALA A 294 5.97 -2.28 -7.99
N LEU A 295 7.25 -1.93 -8.11
CA LEU A 295 7.78 -1.19 -9.26
C LEU A 295 7.69 -2.00 -10.56
N ASP A 296 7.89 -3.32 -10.48
CA ASP A 296 7.71 -4.20 -11.63
C ASP A 296 6.24 -4.33 -12.05
N ILE A 297 5.30 -4.43 -11.10
CA ILE A 297 3.83 -4.40 -11.35
C ILE A 297 3.43 -3.09 -12.03
N ILE A 298 3.89 -1.94 -11.52
CA ILE A 298 3.64 -0.63 -12.13
C ILE A 298 4.11 -0.60 -13.58
N THR A 299 5.31 -1.12 -13.84
CA THR A 299 5.90 -1.15 -15.19
C THR A 299 5.08 -2.01 -16.15
N ILE A 300 4.68 -3.21 -15.72
CA ILE A 300 3.87 -4.15 -16.51
C ILE A 300 2.48 -3.54 -16.80
N ALA A 301 1.79 -3.04 -15.77
CA ALA A 301 0.45 -2.47 -15.93
C ALA A 301 0.47 -1.24 -16.84
N ARG A 302 1.47 -0.35 -16.68
CA ARG A 302 1.67 0.81 -17.57
C ARG A 302 1.90 0.39 -19.01
N ALA A 303 2.75 -0.61 -19.24
CA ALA A 303 3.03 -1.12 -20.59
C ALA A 303 1.79 -1.77 -21.25
N ALA A 304 0.88 -2.31 -20.44
CA ALA A 304 -0.40 -2.87 -20.88
C ALA A 304 -1.51 -1.80 -21.06
N GLY A 305 -1.21 -0.51 -20.87
CA GLY A 305 -2.19 0.58 -21.00
C GLY A 305 -3.18 0.69 -19.84
N MET A 306 -2.90 0.03 -18.72
CA MET A 306 -3.72 0.10 -17.52
C MET A 306 -3.36 1.33 -16.68
N THR A 307 -4.29 1.77 -15.84
CA THR A 307 -4.04 2.75 -14.78
C THR A 307 -3.75 2.06 -13.45
N GLY A 308 -3.38 2.81 -12.42
CA GLY A 308 -3.15 2.29 -11.08
C GLY A 308 -3.99 2.96 -10.01
N MET A 309 -4.25 2.21 -8.97
CA MET A 309 -4.54 2.70 -7.63
C MET A 309 -3.30 2.44 -6.76
N ILE A 310 -2.92 3.38 -5.91
CA ILE A 310 -1.99 3.14 -4.82
C ILE A 310 -2.79 3.06 -3.53
N GLY A 311 -2.74 1.92 -2.88
CA GLY A 311 -3.43 1.69 -1.61
C GLY A 311 -2.50 1.17 -0.53
N GLY A 312 -3.06 0.79 0.60
CA GLY A 312 -2.35 0.22 1.73
C GLY A 312 -3.16 -0.81 2.51
N MET A 313 -2.54 -1.32 3.56
CA MET A 313 -3.17 -2.03 4.66
C MET A 313 -3.43 -1.02 5.80
N VAL A 314 -3.52 -1.48 7.04
CA VAL A 314 -3.66 -0.56 8.19
C VAL A 314 -2.26 -0.05 8.58
N GLU A 315 -1.72 0.83 7.75
CA GLU A 315 -0.35 1.34 7.81
C GLU A 315 -0.29 2.71 8.48
N THR A 316 0.80 2.97 9.22
CA THR A 316 1.06 4.32 9.75
C THR A 316 1.67 5.23 8.68
N ALA A 317 1.91 6.48 9.05
CA ALA A 317 2.60 7.44 8.18
C ALA A 317 4.02 7.02 7.77
N VAL A 318 4.62 6.01 8.39
CA VAL A 318 5.94 5.48 7.99
C VAL A 318 5.85 4.83 6.62
N SER A 319 5.07 3.78 6.48
CA SER A 319 4.89 3.09 5.20
C SER A 319 4.10 3.93 4.20
N MET A 320 3.07 4.66 4.65
CA MET A 320 2.27 5.51 3.75
C MET A 320 3.08 6.65 3.13
N SER A 321 4.09 7.20 3.82
CA SER A 321 5.03 8.14 3.20
C SER A 321 5.84 7.53 2.07
N PHE A 322 6.19 6.26 2.20
CA PHE A 322 6.89 5.52 1.14
C PHE A 322 5.96 5.29 -0.05
N SER A 323 4.72 4.85 0.19
CA SER A 323 3.71 4.65 -0.85
C SER A 323 3.39 5.95 -1.59
N ALA A 324 3.24 7.07 -0.87
CA ALA A 324 3.07 8.39 -1.46
C ALA A 324 4.25 8.81 -2.34
N ALA A 325 5.49 8.48 -1.94
CA ALA A 325 6.68 8.76 -2.74
C ALA A 325 6.72 7.93 -4.03
N VAL A 326 6.32 6.64 -3.96
CA VAL A 326 6.18 5.77 -5.13
C VAL A 326 5.11 6.32 -6.07
N ALA A 327 3.96 6.77 -5.55
CA ALA A 327 2.90 7.35 -6.35
C ALA A 327 3.37 8.63 -7.06
N ALA A 328 4.03 9.54 -6.34
CA ALA A 328 4.57 10.76 -6.91
C ALA A 328 5.64 10.50 -7.99
N ALA A 329 6.52 9.52 -7.74
CA ALA A 329 7.55 9.13 -8.71
C ALA A 329 6.99 8.46 -9.96
N SER A 330 5.81 7.85 -9.86
CA SER A 330 5.16 7.10 -10.95
C SER A 330 4.12 7.91 -11.72
N TYR A 331 3.97 9.20 -11.44
CA TYR A 331 3.00 10.07 -12.12
C TYR A 331 3.14 9.99 -13.67
N PRO A 332 2.07 9.95 -14.46
CA PRO A 332 0.65 9.99 -14.08
C PRO A 332 -0.02 8.60 -13.96
N PHE A 333 0.71 7.54 -13.67
CA PHE A 333 0.19 6.16 -13.67
C PHE A 333 -0.97 5.95 -12.68
N PHE A 334 -0.84 6.49 -11.47
CA PHE A 334 -1.87 6.34 -10.44
C PHE A 334 -2.99 7.36 -10.62
N SER A 335 -4.14 6.90 -11.10
CA SER A 335 -5.37 7.69 -11.21
C SER A 335 -6.17 7.72 -9.90
N TYR A 336 -5.94 6.74 -9.03
CA TYR A 336 -6.64 6.58 -7.75
C TYR A 336 -5.63 6.50 -6.62
N ILE A 337 -5.86 7.30 -5.57
CA ILE A 337 -4.99 7.41 -4.41
C ILE A 337 -5.81 7.07 -3.17
N ASP A 338 -5.45 5.98 -2.51
CA ASP A 338 -6.10 5.41 -1.31
C ASP A 338 -5.06 5.30 -0.18
N LEU A 339 -4.65 6.47 0.34
CA LEU A 339 -3.60 6.61 1.35
C LEU A 339 -4.16 7.25 2.63
N ASP A 340 -5.33 6.84 3.07
CA ASP A 340 -6.12 7.48 4.12
C ASP A 340 -5.90 6.90 5.53
N THR A 341 -5.35 5.69 5.67
CA THR A 341 -5.30 5.00 6.97
C THR A 341 -4.59 5.77 8.10
N PRO A 342 -3.56 6.61 7.88
CA PRO A 342 -3.04 7.46 8.93
C PRO A 342 -4.03 8.52 9.46
N LEU A 343 -5.09 8.85 8.72
CA LEU A 343 -6.15 9.74 9.21
C LEU A 343 -7.02 9.07 10.30
N LEU A 344 -7.04 7.74 10.32
CA LEU A 344 -7.73 6.94 11.32
C LEU A 344 -6.88 6.71 12.58
N MET A 345 -5.68 7.28 12.66
CA MET A 345 -4.74 7.07 13.75
C MET A 345 -4.51 8.37 14.54
N PRO A 346 -4.00 8.28 15.78
CA PRO A 346 -3.65 9.46 16.56
C PRO A 346 -2.65 10.34 15.82
N LYS A 347 -2.88 11.64 15.84
CA LYS A 347 -1.99 12.62 15.18
C LYS A 347 -0.57 12.48 15.72
N ARG A 348 0.43 12.52 14.80
CA ARG A 348 1.87 12.56 15.09
C ARG A 348 2.46 11.28 15.68
N PHE A 349 2.10 10.14 15.13
CA PHE A 349 2.77 8.88 15.45
C PHE A 349 4.29 8.95 15.19
N VAL A 350 4.72 9.60 14.10
CA VAL A 350 6.13 9.87 13.78
C VAL A 350 6.37 11.34 13.44
N ARG A 351 7.64 11.75 13.41
CA ARG A 351 8.03 13.08 12.90
C ARG A 351 8.29 13.01 11.41
N GLY A 352 8.05 14.12 10.72
CA GLY A 352 8.29 14.23 9.27
C GLY A 352 7.32 13.39 8.44
N GLY A 353 7.80 12.94 7.27
CA GLY A 353 6.98 12.19 6.33
C GLY A 353 5.87 13.00 5.67
N MET A 354 4.94 12.31 5.03
CA MET A 354 3.80 12.93 4.38
C MET A 354 2.88 13.66 5.36
N ARG A 355 2.15 14.65 4.85
CA ARG A 355 1.18 15.43 5.63
C ARG A 355 -0.11 15.57 4.87
N TYR A 356 -1.23 15.59 5.59
CA TYR A 356 -2.54 15.86 5.04
C TYR A 356 -2.93 17.33 5.22
N SER A 357 -3.66 17.84 4.21
CA SER A 357 -4.39 19.10 4.27
C SER A 357 -5.75 18.86 3.60
N GLY A 358 -6.76 18.44 4.37
CA GLY A 358 -7.93 17.78 3.81
C GLY A 358 -7.51 16.53 3.03
N PRO A 359 -8.00 16.34 1.80
CA PRO A 359 -7.63 15.21 0.95
C PRO A 359 -6.20 15.31 0.36
N ALA A 360 -5.57 16.48 0.40
CA ALA A 360 -4.25 16.68 -0.18
C ALA A 360 -3.16 15.99 0.67
N VAL A 361 -2.43 15.07 0.05
CA VAL A 361 -1.25 14.41 0.60
C VAL A 361 -0.01 15.09 0.04
N ARG A 362 0.80 15.66 0.93
CA ARG A 362 2.01 16.39 0.58
C ARG A 362 3.24 15.72 1.15
N LEU A 363 4.18 15.40 0.27
CA LEU A 363 5.51 14.97 0.66
C LEU A 363 6.36 16.17 1.12
N PRO A 364 7.25 15.99 2.11
CA PRO A 364 8.11 17.07 2.56
C PRO A 364 9.07 17.48 1.44
N ARG A 365 9.24 18.80 1.27
CA ARG A 365 10.23 19.37 0.36
C ARG A 365 11.58 19.48 1.06
N HIS A 366 12.67 19.36 0.29
CA HIS A 366 14.05 19.56 0.80
C HIS A 366 14.45 18.57 1.93
N THR A 367 13.93 17.36 1.88
CA THR A 367 14.32 16.27 2.79
C THR A 367 14.93 15.12 2.01
N THR A 368 15.71 14.29 2.69
CA THR A 368 16.27 13.05 2.12
C THR A 368 15.39 11.86 2.49
N GLY A 369 15.40 10.84 1.64
CA GLY A 369 14.53 9.67 1.81
C GLY A 369 13.04 10.04 1.80
N THR A 370 12.26 9.41 2.65
CA THR A 370 10.85 9.71 2.91
C THR A 370 10.65 10.97 3.76
N GLY A 371 11.70 11.47 4.41
CA GLY A 371 11.62 12.52 5.42
C GLY A 371 11.02 12.07 6.76
N VAL A 372 10.71 10.79 6.94
CA VAL A 372 10.21 10.23 8.21
C VAL A 372 11.34 10.14 9.22
N ASP A 373 11.06 10.48 10.47
CA ASP A 373 11.90 10.20 11.63
C ASP A 373 11.12 9.38 12.66
N ALA A 374 11.46 8.09 12.74
CA ALA A 374 10.89 7.12 13.67
C ALA A 374 11.89 6.68 14.75
N ALA A 375 13.04 7.38 14.91
CA ALA A 375 14.14 6.97 15.80
C ALA A 375 13.69 6.73 17.26
N ALA A 376 12.73 7.51 17.75
CA ALA A 376 12.22 7.40 19.12
C ALA A 376 11.62 6.01 19.44
N HIS A 377 11.06 5.31 18.46
CA HIS A 377 10.46 3.99 18.65
C HIS A 377 11.50 2.88 18.87
N PHE A 378 12.77 3.11 18.55
CA PHE A 378 13.87 2.16 18.71
C PHE A 378 14.73 2.44 19.96
N ALA A 379 14.47 3.53 20.67
CA ALA A 379 15.21 3.87 21.88
C ALA A 379 14.84 2.98 23.09
N ALA A 380 13.60 2.47 23.12
CA ALA A 380 13.10 1.62 24.21
C ALA A 380 13.54 0.14 24.11
N SER A 381 14.09 -0.29 22.98
CA SER A 381 14.49 -1.68 22.71
C SER A 381 15.96 -1.97 23.07
N ALA A 382 16.69 -1.01 23.63
CA ALA A 382 18.13 -1.10 23.95
C ALA A 382 18.41 -1.28 25.45
N GLY A 383 17.40 -1.69 26.23
CA GLY A 383 17.50 -1.94 27.67
C GLY A 383 17.35 -3.41 28.04
#